data_2262724819ac4fa0b7c48f35b2824a2e
#
_entry.id   2262724819ac4fa0b7c48f35b2824a2e
#
_cell.length_a   1.000
_cell.length_b   1.000
_cell.length_c   1.000
_cell.angle_alpha   90.00
_cell.angle_beta   90.00
_cell.angle_gamma   90.00
#
_symmetry.space_group_name_H-M   'P 1'
#
loop_
_entity.id
_entity.type
_entity.pdbx_description
1 polymer ?
#
loop_
_entity_poly.entity_id
_entity_poly.type
_entity_poly.pdbx_seq_one_letter_code
_entity_poly.pdbx_strand_id
1 'polypeptide(L)' 'IYNVFEVKYMIWNDKIKALREDADLNQTEMGKILQVSQNAVSKYENDERSIPIEILIKYAEYFNVTLDYICGLE' A
#
# COMPACT_ATOMS: atom_id res chain seq x y z
N ILE A 1 -18.59 15.87 8.57
CA ILE A 1 -17.17 16.22 8.70
C ILE A 1 -16.32 14.96 8.63
N TYR A 2 -15.28 15.01 7.88
CA TYR A 2 -14.40 13.87 7.71
C TYR A 2 -13.59 13.61 8.95
N ASN A 3 -13.41 12.33 9.25
CA ASN A 3 -12.36 11.89 10.13
C ASN A 3 -11.05 11.92 9.31
N VAL A 4 -10.11 12.74 9.71
CA VAL A 4 -8.85 12.90 8.99
C VAL A 4 -8.12 11.56 8.88
N PHE A 5 -8.20 10.74 9.92
CA PHE A 5 -7.58 9.43 9.94
C PHE A 5 -8.16 8.51 8.87
N GLU A 6 -9.48 8.50 8.70
CA GLU A 6 -10.14 7.68 7.69
C GLU A 6 -9.76 8.10 6.27
N VAL A 7 -9.68 9.41 6.03
CA VAL A 7 -9.30 9.92 4.71
C VAL A 7 -7.88 9.46 4.36
N LYS A 8 -6.95 9.58 5.28
CA LYS A 8 -5.57 9.15 5.05
C LYS A 8 -5.50 7.64 4.80
N TYR A 9 -6.26 6.86 5.53
CA TYR A 9 -6.29 5.42 5.37
C TYR A 9 -6.75 5.03 3.97
N MET A 10 -7.81 5.64 3.47
CA MET A 10 -8.32 5.37 2.13
C MET A 10 -7.30 5.72 1.07
N ILE A 11 -6.55 6.81 1.24
CA ILE A 11 -5.51 7.22 0.32
C ILE A 11 -4.38 6.18 0.27
N TRP A 12 -4.02 5.60 1.40
CA TRP A 12 -3.00 4.55 1.45
C TRP A 12 -3.37 3.38 0.55
N ASN A 13 -4.61 2.90 0.68
CA ASN A 13 -5.09 1.76 -0.07
C ASN A 13 -5.04 2.03 -1.57
N ASP A 14 -5.50 3.18 -1.98
CA ASP A 14 -5.49 3.57 -3.39
C ASP A 14 -4.07 3.72 -3.91
N LYS A 15 -3.19 4.32 -3.13
CA LYS A 15 -1.80 4.56 -3.55
C LYS A 15 -1.03 3.27 -3.75
N ILE A 16 -1.11 2.33 -2.81
CA ILE A 16 -0.36 1.08 -2.93
C ILE A 16 -0.86 0.25 -4.10
N LYS A 17 -2.17 0.25 -4.34
CA LYS A 17 -2.73 -0.46 -5.48
C LYS A 17 -2.28 0.19 -6.79
N ALA A 18 -2.33 1.52 -6.87
CA ALA A 18 -1.90 2.25 -8.05
C ALA A 18 -0.42 2.02 -8.35
N LEU A 19 0.43 2.05 -7.34
CA LEU A 19 1.86 1.78 -7.52
C LEU A 19 2.08 0.40 -8.11
N ARG A 20 1.38 -0.60 -7.58
CA ARG A 20 1.48 -1.97 -8.07
C ARG A 20 1.03 -2.08 -9.52
N GLU A 21 -0.15 -1.54 -9.83
CA GLU A 21 -0.73 -1.63 -11.17
C GLU A 21 0.10 -0.87 -12.20
N ASP A 22 0.61 0.29 -11.84
CA ASP A 22 1.46 1.09 -12.74
C ASP A 22 2.76 0.39 -13.08
N ALA A 23 3.22 -0.52 -12.22
CA ALA A 23 4.42 -1.32 -12.45
C ALA A 23 4.11 -2.65 -13.16
N ASP A 24 2.87 -2.86 -13.58
CA ASP A 24 2.42 -4.10 -14.22
C ASP A 24 2.63 -5.35 -13.37
N LEU A 25 2.50 -5.20 -12.06
CA LEU A 25 2.64 -6.32 -11.11
C LEU A 25 1.26 -6.80 -10.69
N ASN A 26 1.08 -8.11 -10.61
CA ASN A 26 -0.12 -8.67 -10.00
C ASN A 26 0.10 -8.80 -8.49
N GLN A 27 -0.96 -9.16 -7.76
CA GLN A 27 -0.89 -9.26 -6.30
C GLN A 27 0.06 -10.36 -5.83
N THR A 28 0.16 -11.44 -6.58
CA THR A 28 1.09 -12.54 -6.24
C THR A 28 2.54 -12.07 -6.34
N GLU A 29 2.86 -11.36 -7.41
CA GLU A 29 4.19 -10.80 -7.61
C GLU A 29 4.53 -9.78 -6.52
N MET A 30 3.57 -8.90 -6.20
CA MET A 30 3.77 -7.93 -5.15
C MET A 30 4.00 -8.62 -3.79
N GLY A 31 3.27 -9.69 -3.52
CA GLY A 31 3.45 -10.46 -2.30
C GLY A 31 4.84 -11.02 -2.17
N LYS A 32 5.42 -11.50 -3.27
CA LYS A 32 6.80 -12.00 -3.26
C LYS A 32 7.79 -10.89 -2.93
N ILE A 33 7.59 -9.71 -3.50
CA ILE A 33 8.46 -8.56 -3.23
C ILE A 33 8.37 -8.16 -1.75
N LEU A 34 7.17 -8.12 -1.21
CA LEU A 34 6.93 -7.73 0.18
C LEU A 34 7.20 -8.87 1.16
N GLN A 35 7.36 -10.09 0.67
CA GLN A 35 7.50 -11.30 1.49
C GLN A 35 6.26 -11.59 2.33
N VAL A 36 5.08 -11.39 1.72
CA VAL A 36 3.79 -11.72 2.30
C VAL A 36 2.97 -12.49 1.28
N SER A 37 1.85 -13.06 1.72
CA SER A 37 0.97 -13.80 0.82
C SER A 37 0.21 -12.87 -0.12
N GLN A 38 -0.24 -13.43 -1.27
CA GLN A 38 -1.11 -12.69 -2.18
C GLN A 38 -2.39 -12.25 -1.45
N ASN A 39 -2.91 -13.09 -0.55
CA ASN A 39 -4.10 -12.77 0.20
C ASN A 39 -3.88 -11.54 1.10
N ALA A 40 -2.69 -11.42 1.69
CA ALA A 40 -2.35 -10.25 2.50
C ALA A 40 -2.35 -8.98 1.65
N VAL A 41 -1.75 -9.03 0.46
CA VAL A 41 -1.74 -7.89 -0.46
C VAL A 41 -3.17 -7.48 -0.80
N SER A 42 -4.02 -8.45 -1.11
CA SER A 42 -5.43 -8.17 -1.42
C SER A 42 -6.12 -7.47 -0.26
N LYS A 43 -5.91 -7.94 0.96
CA LYS A 43 -6.54 -7.36 2.14
C LYS A 43 -6.04 -5.95 2.41
N TYR A 44 -4.76 -5.67 2.19
CA TYR A 44 -4.20 -4.33 2.32
C TYR A 44 -4.87 -3.38 1.32
N GLU A 45 -5.02 -3.83 0.08
CA GLU A 45 -5.58 -2.98 -0.98
C GLU A 45 -7.07 -2.75 -0.83
N ASN A 46 -7.78 -3.70 -0.21
CA ASN A 46 -9.23 -3.62 -0.03
C ASN A 46 -9.66 -3.06 1.32
N ASP A 47 -8.71 -2.55 2.10
CA ASP A 47 -8.99 -1.98 3.42
C ASP A 47 -9.59 -3.01 4.39
N GLU A 48 -9.19 -4.27 4.24
CA GLU A 48 -9.65 -5.35 5.13
C GLU A 48 -8.65 -5.63 6.25
N ARG A 49 -7.45 -5.09 6.15
CA ARG A 49 -6.38 -5.29 7.13
C ARG A 49 -5.47 -4.07 7.16
N SER A 50 -5.10 -3.64 8.35
CA SER A 50 -4.11 -2.57 8.52
C SER A 50 -2.76 -3.02 8.00
N ILE A 51 -2.03 -2.10 7.37
CA ILE A 51 -0.71 -2.39 6.83
C ILE A 51 0.33 -2.11 7.91
N PRO A 52 1.13 -3.12 8.30
CA PRO A 52 2.23 -2.87 9.24
C PRO A 52 3.22 -1.87 8.66
N ILE A 53 3.83 -1.08 9.53
CA ILE A 53 4.78 -0.05 9.07
C ILE A 53 5.94 -0.66 8.28
N GLU A 54 6.38 -1.86 8.65
CA GLU A 54 7.46 -2.55 7.96
C GLU A 54 7.10 -2.83 6.50
N ILE A 55 5.83 -3.13 6.24
CA ILE A 55 5.35 -3.40 4.89
C ILE A 55 5.25 -2.11 4.09
N LEU A 56 4.80 -1.02 4.73
CA LEU A 56 4.78 0.29 4.07
C LEU A 56 6.17 0.74 3.67
N ILE A 57 7.16 0.49 4.52
CA ILE A 57 8.57 0.80 4.23
C ILE A 57 9.03 0.00 3.00
N LYS A 58 8.66 -1.27 2.90
CA LYS A 58 9.01 -2.09 1.74
C LYS A 58 8.40 -1.54 0.45
N TYR A 59 7.15 -1.09 0.50
CA TYR A 59 6.53 -0.43 -0.65
C TYR A 59 7.33 0.81 -1.05
N ALA A 60 7.64 1.67 -0.07
CA ALA A 60 8.36 2.90 -0.33
C ALA A 60 9.73 2.65 -0.95
N GLU A 61 10.45 1.67 -0.42
CA GLU A 61 11.78 1.33 -0.92
C GLU A 61 11.72 0.74 -2.33
N TYR A 62 10.81 -0.19 -2.56
CA TYR A 62 10.72 -0.84 -3.86
C TYR A 62 10.36 0.13 -4.96
N PHE A 63 9.39 1.01 -4.71
CA PHE A 63 8.90 1.97 -5.72
C PHE A 63 9.68 3.28 -5.70
N ASN A 64 10.63 3.42 -4.79
CA ASN A 64 11.44 4.63 -4.65
C ASN A 64 10.58 5.88 -4.45
N VAL A 65 9.64 5.78 -3.55
CA VAL A 65 8.77 6.89 -3.14
C VAL A 65 8.88 7.06 -1.63
N THR A 66 8.42 8.21 -1.13
CA THR A 66 8.44 8.46 0.31
C THR A 66 7.21 7.86 0.99
N LEU A 67 7.32 7.62 2.29
CA LEU A 67 6.15 7.26 3.09
C LEU A 67 5.11 8.36 3.05
N ASP A 68 5.53 9.62 3.04
CA ASP A 68 4.61 10.75 2.94
C ASP A 68 3.78 10.68 1.67
N TYR A 69 4.39 10.30 0.56
CA TYR A 69 3.66 10.12 -0.69
C TYR A 69 2.59 9.04 -0.57
N ILE A 70 2.97 7.88 0.00
CA ILE A 70 2.04 6.77 0.16
C ILE A 70 0.89 7.16 1.09
N CYS A 71 1.20 7.88 2.16
CA CYS A 71 0.22 8.31 3.15
C CYS A 71 -0.60 9.52 2.73
N GLY A 72 -0.32 10.09 1.56
CA GLY A 72 -1.08 11.24 1.07
C GLY A 72 -0.72 12.55 1.74
N LEU A 73 0.49 12.65 2.27
CA LEU A 73 0.97 13.86 2.95
C LEU A 73 1.83 14.75 2.06
N GLU A 74 2.10 14.30 0.85
CA GLU A 74 2.80 15.11 -0.17
C GLU A 74 1.85 15.62 -1.22
#